data_4d75b76036404af0a0b484961a156ab8
#
_entry.id   4d75b76036404af0a0b484961a156ab8
#
_cell.length_a   1.000
_cell.length_b   1.000
_cell.length_c   1.000
_cell.angle_alpha   90.00
_cell.angle_beta   90.00
_cell.angle_gamma   90.00
#
_symmetry.space_group_name_H-M   'P 1'
#
loop_
_entity.id
_entity.type
_entity.pdbx_description
1 polymer ?
#
loop_
_entity_poly.entity_id
_entity_poly.type
_entity_poly.pdbx_seq_one_letter_code
_entity_poly.pdbx_strand_id
1 'polypeptide(L)'
;MENSRIPGEHFFTTSDNTALFYRHWPALQPGAKKVIVLFHRGHEHSGRLQHLVDELAMPDTAFYAWDARGHGKTSGPRGYSPSLARSVQDVDEFVRFAASDSQVGLEEVVVIAQSVGAVMVATWVHDYAPAIRGLVLASPAFKVKLYVPLARPGLALWHRLRGLFFINSYVKGRYLTHDRQRVASFNNDPLITRAIAVNILLDLYKTSERIIRDAAAITLPTQLLISGDDYVVHRQPQIDFYQRLRSPLKELHLLPGFYHDTLGEENRAQAFEKMQSFISRLYANKSQKFDYQHEDRTGPSADRWRLLSGGPVPLSPVDLAYRFMRKAMKLFGAHSAGLHLGMSTGFDSGSSLDYVYQNQPQGSNVFGRFIDKIYLNSVGWRGI
;
A
#
# COMPACT_ATOMS: atom_id res chain seq x y z
N MET A 1 2.48 -28.36 22.45
CA MET A 1 2.58 -26.90 22.68
C MET A 1 3.78 -26.54 23.59
N GLU A 2 4.89 -27.25 23.42
CA GLU A 2 6.00 -27.20 24.40
C GLU A 2 7.11 -26.18 24.11
N ASN A 3 7.01 -25.30 23.11
CA ASN A 3 8.03 -24.29 22.83
C ASN A 3 7.49 -23.03 22.20
N SER A 4 6.39 -22.46 22.72
CA SER A 4 5.96 -21.13 22.29
C SER A 4 6.98 -20.07 22.73
N ARG A 5 7.53 -19.31 21.78
CA ARG A 5 8.49 -18.23 22.07
C ARG A 5 7.77 -17.11 22.82
N ILE A 6 8.37 -16.62 23.89
CA ILE A 6 7.81 -15.52 24.69
C ILE A 6 8.27 -14.19 24.09
N PRO A 7 7.34 -13.29 23.71
CA PRO A 7 7.71 -11.97 23.21
C PRO A 7 8.09 -11.00 24.34
N GLY A 8 9.09 -10.14 24.08
CA GLY A 8 9.22 -8.87 24.77
C GLY A 8 8.15 -7.89 24.27
N GLU A 9 7.60 -7.05 25.15
CA GLU A 9 6.64 -6.01 24.83
C GLU A 9 7.29 -4.63 25.02
N HIS A 10 7.24 -3.79 23.99
CA HIS A 10 7.99 -2.54 23.94
C HIS A 10 7.20 -1.45 23.20
N PHE A 11 7.74 -0.23 23.23
CA PHE A 11 7.26 0.89 22.44
C PHE A 11 8.38 1.41 21.54
N PHE A 12 8.03 1.76 20.32
CA PHE A 12 8.85 2.44 19.34
C PHE A 12 8.29 3.85 19.10
N THR A 13 9.12 4.87 19.15
CA THR A 13 8.68 6.26 18.91
C THR A 13 8.96 6.65 17.46
N THR A 14 7.91 7.05 16.76
CA THR A 14 7.98 7.53 15.37
C THR A 14 8.49 8.98 15.30
N SER A 15 8.84 9.43 14.10
CA SER A 15 9.34 10.79 13.84
C SER A 15 8.36 11.90 14.22
N ASP A 16 7.05 11.61 14.31
CA ASP A 16 6.02 12.54 14.79
C ASP A 16 5.69 12.36 16.28
N ASN A 17 6.59 11.73 17.06
CA ASN A 17 6.48 11.47 18.49
C ASN A 17 5.29 10.58 18.90
N THR A 18 4.79 9.73 18.00
CA THR A 18 3.78 8.73 18.37
C THR A 18 4.47 7.46 18.85
N ALA A 19 4.11 6.98 20.05
CA ALA A 19 4.58 5.70 20.58
C ALA A 19 3.74 4.56 20.02
N LEU A 20 4.32 3.72 19.17
CA LEU A 20 3.72 2.51 18.63
C LEU A 20 4.15 1.33 19.49
N PHE A 21 3.18 0.52 19.92
CA PHE A 21 3.45 -0.71 20.64
C PHE A 21 3.96 -1.78 19.67
N TYR A 22 4.93 -2.60 20.11
CA TYR A 22 5.37 -3.77 19.35
C TYR A 22 5.76 -4.93 20.25
N ARG A 23 5.76 -6.13 19.64
CA ARG A 23 6.30 -7.35 20.21
C ARG A 23 7.57 -7.75 19.48
N HIS A 24 8.55 -8.23 20.24
CA HIS A 24 9.82 -8.75 19.74
C HIS A 24 10.05 -10.15 20.28
N TRP A 25 10.33 -11.08 19.39
CA TRP A 25 10.76 -12.44 19.71
C TRP A 25 12.24 -12.58 19.28
N PRO A 26 13.19 -12.55 20.21
CA PRO A 26 14.60 -12.68 19.87
C PRO A 26 14.90 -14.05 19.23
N ALA A 27 15.89 -14.13 18.36
CA ALA A 27 16.34 -15.38 17.81
C ALA A 27 16.81 -16.32 18.93
N LEU A 28 16.55 -17.62 18.78
CA LEU A 28 16.99 -18.63 19.77
C LEU A 28 18.46 -19.02 19.60
N GLN A 29 19.03 -18.76 18.41
CA GLN A 29 20.43 -19.03 18.10
C GLN A 29 21.26 -17.77 18.25
N PRO A 30 22.35 -17.78 19.03
CA PRO A 30 23.26 -16.64 19.14
C PRO A 30 23.87 -16.24 17.78
N GLY A 31 23.98 -14.93 17.53
CA GLY A 31 24.58 -14.40 16.30
C GLY A 31 23.70 -14.54 15.05
N ALA A 32 22.43 -14.90 15.22
CA ALA A 32 21.46 -14.94 14.13
C ALA A 32 21.33 -13.54 13.46
N LYS A 33 21.32 -13.54 12.12
CA LYS A 33 21.24 -12.32 11.30
C LYS A 33 19.95 -12.18 10.52
N LYS A 34 18.98 -13.06 10.74
CA LYS A 34 17.70 -13.05 10.01
C LYS A 34 16.65 -12.31 10.82
N VAL A 35 15.92 -11.41 10.17
CA VAL A 35 14.83 -10.66 10.78
C VAL A 35 13.56 -10.82 9.95
N ILE A 36 12.45 -11.09 10.62
CA ILE A 36 11.11 -11.08 10.00
C ILE A 36 10.26 -10.03 10.72
N VAL A 37 9.72 -9.08 9.94
CA VAL A 37 8.79 -8.06 10.43
C VAL A 37 7.38 -8.42 9.99
N LEU A 38 6.45 -8.47 10.95
CA LEU A 38 5.07 -8.92 10.77
C LEU A 38 4.11 -7.74 10.88
N PHE A 39 3.22 -7.58 9.89
CA PHE A 39 2.19 -6.56 9.87
C PHE A 39 0.80 -7.19 9.88
N HIS A 40 0.05 -6.90 10.94
CA HIS A 40 -1.29 -7.45 11.15
C HIS A 40 -2.31 -6.90 10.13
N ARG A 41 -3.41 -7.62 9.94
CA ARG A 41 -4.56 -7.15 9.17
C ARG A 41 -5.35 -6.06 9.90
N GLY A 42 -6.23 -5.38 9.21
CA GLY A 42 -7.14 -4.40 9.83
C GLY A 42 -7.89 -4.99 11.02
N HIS A 43 -8.20 -4.15 12.01
CA HIS A 43 -8.88 -4.48 13.27
C HIS A 43 -8.04 -5.23 14.31
N GLU A 44 -6.94 -5.87 13.93
CA GLU A 44 -6.13 -6.71 14.79
C GLU A 44 -4.93 -5.99 15.43
N HIS A 45 -4.05 -6.78 16.00
CA HIS A 45 -2.85 -6.33 16.71
C HIS A 45 -1.79 -7.45 16.74
N SER A 46 -0.56 -7.10 17.11
CA SER A 46 0.60 -8.01 17.13
C SER A 46 0.40 -9.28 17.96
N GLY A 47 -0.38 -9.24 19.03
CA GLY A 47 -0.65 -10.42 19.89
C GLY A 47 -1.35 -11.56 19.17
N ARG A 48 -2.00 -11.28 18.04
CA ARG A 48 -2.68 -12.30 17.23
C ARG A 48 -1.75 -12.95 16.19
N LEU A 49 -0.47 -12.55 16.18
CA LEU A 49 0.55 -13.07 15.24
C LEU A 49 1.49 -14.08 15.89
N GLN A 50 1.31 -14.40 17.19
CA GLN A 50 2.16 -15.37 17.92
C GLN A 50 2.32 -16.68 17.16
N HIS A 51 1.22 -17.25 16.64
CA HIS A 51 1.23 -18.50 15.91
C HIS A 51 2.13 -18.49 14.65
N LEU A 52 2.32 -17.31 14.01
CA LEU A 52 3.25 -17.20 12.88
C LEU A 52 4.68 -17.45 13.33
N VAL A 53 5.07 -16.90 14.48
CA VAL A 53 6.40 -17.07 15.05
C VAL A 53 6.65 -18.52 15.41
N ASP A 54 5.66 -19.15 16.04
CA ASP A 54 5.77 -20.53 16.50
C ASP A 54 5.77 -21.54 15.32
N GLU A 55 4.85 -21.36 14.36
CA GLU A 55 4.64 -22.31 13.26
C GLU A 55 5.61 -22.12 12.08
N LEU A 56 6.19 -20.94 11.88
CA LEU A 56 7.30 -20.76 10.94
C LEU A 56 8.56 -21.50 11.38
N ALA A 57 8.69 -21.82 12.68
CA ALA A 57 9.73 -22.67 13.23
C ALA A 57 11.16 -22.30 12.79
N MET A 58 11.49 -20.99 12.79
CA MET A 58 12.79 -20.47 12.37
C MET A 58 13.62 -20.01 13.59
N PRO A 59 14.38 -20.89 14.23
CA PRO A 59 15.10 -20.60 15.48
C PRO A 59 16.24 -19.58 15.30
N ASP A 60 16.76 -19.41 14.10
CA ASP A 60 17.81 -18.48 13.72
C ASP A 60 17.29 -17.10 13.27
N THR A 61 16.03 -16.79 13.58
CA THR A 61 15.36 -15.58 13.10
C THR A 61 14.74 -14.81 14.27
N ALA A 62 14.98 -13.50 14.32
CA ALA A 62 14.26 -12.58 15.19
C ALA A 62 12.95 -12.14 14.51
N PHE A 63 11.89 -11.98 15.31
CA PHE A 63 10.59 -11.52 14.80
C PHE A 63 10.18 -10.24 15.50
N TYR A 64 9.62 -9.31 14.73
CA TYR A 64 9.01 -8.07 15.21
C TYR A 64 7.59 -7.95 14.69
N ALA A 65 6.66 -7.54 15.54
CA ALA A 65 5.28 -7.27 15.12
C ALA A 65 4.75 -6.03 15.84
N TRP A 66 4.30 -5.05 15.09
CA TRP A 66 3.75 -3.82 15.65
C TRP A 66 2.26 -3.88 15.91
N ASP A 67 1.76 -2.93 16.71
CA ASP A 67 0.37 -2.53 16.72
C ASP A 67 0.27 -1.19 15.98
N ALA A 68 -0.39 -1.17 14.83
CA ALA A 68 -0.56 0.04 14.02
C ALA A 68 -1.29 1.15 14.79
N ARG A 69 -1.19 2.40 14.35
CA ARG A 69 -1.96 3.52 14.92
C ARG A 69 -3.42 3.17 15.06
N GLY A 70 -4.00 3.45 16.23
CA GLY A 70 -5.40 3.14 16.55
C GLY A 70 -5.72 1.66 16.71
N HIS A 71 -4.72 0.78 16.82
CA HIS A 71 -4.90 -0.66 17.00
C HIS A 71 -4.18 -1.18 18.25
N GLY A 72 -4.61 -2.34 18.73
CA GLY A 72 -3.96 -3.06 19.81
C GLY A 72 -3.67 -2.20 21.04
N LYS A 73 -2.44 -2.23 21.54
CA LYS A 73 -1.95 -1.45 22.69
C LYS A 73 -1.38 -0.08 22.29
N THR A 74 -1.29 0.23 20.99
CA THR A 74 -0.92 1.59 20.54
C THR A 74 -1.99 2.58 20.94
N SER A 75 -1.57 3.68 21.56
CA SER A 75 -2.46 4.75 22.06
C SER A 75 -3.10 5.53 20.89
N GLY A 76 -4.12 6.33 21.23
CA GLY A 76 -4.83 7.21 20.30
C GLY A 76 -6.22 6.73 19.89
N PRO A 77 -6.92 7.49 19.05
CA PRO A 77 -8.29 7.15 18.63
C PRO A 77 -8.33 5.82 17.87
N ARG A 78 -9.27 4.95 18.25
CA ARG A 78 -9.36 3.60 17.68
C ARG A 78 -9.74 3.62 16.21
N GLY A 79 -8.98 2.86 15.40
CA GLY A 79 -9.18 2.77 13.94
C GLY A 79 -8.81 4.04 13.16
N TYR A 80 -8.00 4.91 13.75
CA TYR A 80 -7.59 6.18 13.17
C TYR A 80 -6.09 6.24 12.90
N SER A 81 -5.76 6.85 11.78
CA SER A 81 -4.44 7.42 11.46
C SER A 81 -4.68 8.76 10.74
N PRO A 82 -3.76 9.74 10.82
CA PRO A 82 -3.91 11.00 10.09
C PRO A 82 -4.11 10.83 8.59
N SER A 83 -3.38 9.88 8.00
CA SER A 83 -3.51 9.46 6.59
C SER A 83 -2.94 8.05 6.40
N LEU A 84 -3.29 7.39 5.29
CA LEU A 84 -2.63 6.14 4.93
C LEU A 84 -1.13 6.36 4.62
N ALA A 85 -0.77 7.51 4.05
CA ALA A 85 0.63 7.89 3.81
C ALA A 85 1.44 7.95 5.11
N ARG A 86 0.87 8.49 6.21
CA ARG A 86 1.53 8.47 7.52
C ARG A 86 1.73 7.04 8.03
N SER A 87 0.72 6.17 7.86
CA SER A 87 0.85 4.76 8.24
C SER A 87 1.93 4.03 7.40
N VAL A 88 2.09 4.38 6.13
CA VAL A 88 3.16 3.86 5.26
C VAL A 88 4.54 4.35 5.71
N GLN A 89 4.64 5.60 6.14
CA GLN A 89 5.88 6.13 6.73
C GLN A 89 6.21 5.42 8.06
N ASP A 90 5.21 5.12 8.88
CA ASP A 90 5.40 4.32 10.10
C ASP A 90 5.96 2.92 9.78
N VAL A 91 5.53 2.30 8.67
CA VAL A 91 6.10 1.02 8.19
C VAL A 91 7.61 1.18 7.91
N ASP A 92 8.03 2.23 7.19
CA ASP A 92 9.45 2.48 6.90
C ASP A 92 10.26 2.65 8.18
N GLU A 93 9.79 3.50 9.07
CA GLU A 93 10.45 3.79 10.34
C GLU A 93 10.56 2.53 11.20
N PHE A 94 9.50 1.73 11.30
CA PHE A 94 9.48 0.51 12.10
C PHE A 94 10.38 -0.60 11.54
N VAL A 95 10.39 -0.81 10.21
CA VAL A 95 11.26 -1.82 9.59
C VAL A 95 12.73 -1.44 9.74
N ARG A 96 13.09 -0.17 9.57
CA ARG A 96 14.45 0.33 9.82
C ARG A 96 14.85 0.19 11.27
N PHE A 97 13.94 0.49 12.19
CA PHE A 97 14.14 0.28 13.62
C PHE A 97 14.43 -1.20 13.92
N ALA A 98 13.60 -2.13 13.43
CA ALA A 98 13.78 -3.57 13.68
C ALA A 98 15.12 -4.10 13.15
N ALA A 99 15.56 -3.63 11.98
CA ALA A 99 16.86 -3.96 11.41
C ALA A 99 18.00 -3.42 12.29
N SER A 100 17.93 -2.15 12.73
CA SER A 100 18.91 -1.51 13.60
C SER A 100 18.99 -2.17 14.98
N ASP A 101 17.85 -2.46 15.59
CA ASP A 101 17.76 -3.13 16.90
C ASP A 101 18.38 -4.54 16.88
N SER A 102 18.18 -5.26 15.76
CA SER A 102 18.81 -6.55 15.50
C SER A 102 20.27 -6.46 14.97
N GLN A 103 20.79 -5.26 14.77
CA GLN A 103 22.13 -5.01 14.24
C GLN A 103 22.39 -5.67 12.87
N VAL A 104 21.38 -5.64 11.97
CA VAL A 104 21.47 -6.19 10.61
C VAL A 104 21.15 -5.10 9.58
N GLY A 105 21.57 -5.32 8.33
CA GLY A 105 21.12 -4.50 7.19
C GLY A 105 19.72 -4.87 6.75
N LEU A 106 19.07 -3.97 5.98
CA LEU A 106 17.73 -4.24 5.43
C LEU A 106 17.70 -5.46 4.52
N GLU A 107 18.82 -5.80 3.88
CA GLU A 107 18.99 -6.99 3.04
C GLU A 107 18.84 -8.32 3.80
N GLU A 108 18.80 -8.29 5.12
CA GLU A 108 18.53 -9.46 5.97
C GLU A 108 17.08 -9.49 6.49
N VAL A 109 16.26 -8.50 6.12
CA VAL A 109 14.88 -8.38 6.57
C VAL A 109 13.91 -8.96 5.55
N VAL A 110 13.03 -9.87 5.98
CA VAL A 110 11.84 -10.31 5.24
C VAL A 110 10.61 -9.69 5.92
N VAL A 111 9.67 -9.23 5.11
CA VAL A 111 8.42 -8.64 5.62
C VAL A 111 7.25 -9.55 5.27
N ILE A 112 6.42 -9.86 6.26
CA ILE A 112 5.16 -10.61 6.09
C ILE A 112 4.01 -9.70 6.50
N ALA A 113 3.04 -9.52 5.62
CA ALA A 113 1.92 -8.64 5.88
C ALA A 113 0.59 -9.24 5.39
N GLN A 114 -0.50 -8.93 6.09
CA GLN A 114 -1.83 -9.43 5.75
C GLN A 114 -2.83 -8.31 5.55
N SER A 115 -3.72 -8.45 4.55
CA SER A 115 -4.90 -7.61 4.33
C SER A 115 -4.56 -6.12 4.20
N VAL A 116 -5.06 -5.24 5.08
CA VAL A 116 -4.74 -3.81 5.11
C VAL A 116 -3.25 -3.58 5.36
N GLY A 117 -2.63 -4.36 6.27
CA GLY A 117 -1.18 -4.34 6.48
C GLY A 117 -0.42 -4.65 5.19
N ALA A 118 -0.91 -5.61 4.39
CA ALA A 118 -0.29 -5.93 3.10
C ALA A 118 -0.41 -4.79 2.08
N VAL A 119 -1.48 -4.00 2.10
CA VAL A 119 -1.59 -2.79 1.24
C VAL A 119 -0.61 -1.72 1.70
N MET A 120 -0.49 -1.46 3.01
CA MET A 120 0.49 -0.50 3.54
C MET A 120 1.92 -0.88 3.16
N VAL A 121 2.27 -2.16 3.34
CA VAL A 121 3.60 -2.68 3.00
C VAL A 121 3.87 -2.67 1.49
N ALA A 122 2.91 -3.06 0.65
CA ALA A 122 3.04 -2.97 -0.80
C ALA A 122 3.23 -1.51 -1.24
N THR A 123 2.53 -0.56 -0.59
CA THR A 123 2.69 0.87 -0.84
C THR A 123 4.07 1.36 -0.41
N TRP A 124 4.54 0.94 0.76
CA TRP A 124 5.88 1.27 1.24
C TRP A 124 6.97 0.77 0.29
N VAL A 125 6.87 -0.49 -0.14
CA VAL A 125 7.84 -1.06 -1.09
C VAL A 125 7.84 -0.31 -2.42
N HIS A 126 6.65 0.10 -2.91
CA HIS A 126 6.53 0.88 -4.13
C HIS A 126 7.13 2.29 -3.99
N ASP A 127 6.79 3.00 -2.90
CA ASP A 127 7.10 4.43 -2.76
C ASP A 127 8.53 4.68 -2.22
N TYR A 128 9.08 3.76 -1.43
CA TYR A 128 10.38 3.90 -0.76
C TYR A 128 11.48 3.00 -1.35
N ALA A 129 11.12 2.00 -2.15
CA ALA A 129 12.04 1.03 -2.75
C ALA A 129 13.09 0.49 -1.76
N PRO A 130 12.70 -0.02 -0.56
CA PRO A 130 13.64 -0.46 0.46
C PRO A 130 14.43 -1.69 -0.02
N ALA A 131 15.69 -1.78 0.36
CA ALA A 131 16.55 -2.90 0.00
C ALA A 131 16.33 -4.13 0.91
N ILE A 132 15.07 -4.52 1.19
CA ILE A 132 14.76 -5.70 1.98
C ILE A 132 14.98 -6.99 1.19
N ARG A 133 15.10 -8.12 1.90
CA ARG A 133 15.34 -9.46 1.33
C ARG A 133 14.16 -9.95 0.50
N GLY A 134 12.94 -9.72 0.95
CA GLY A 134 11.73 -10.14 0.25
C GLY A 134 10.45 -9.85 1.02
N LEU A 135 9.34 -10.15 0.37
CA LEU A 135 8.00 -9.75 0.77
C LEU A 135 7.02 -10.92 0.66
N VAL A 136 6.24 -11.17 1.70
CA VAL A 136 5.09 -12.08 1.70
C VAL A 136 3.82 -11.28 1.97
N LEU A 137 2.88 -11.31 1.04
CA LEU A 137 1.59 -10.62 1.14
C LEU A 137 0.45 -11.65 1.17
N ALA A 138 -0.29 -11.70 2.27
CA ALA A 138 -1.43 -12.58 2.45
C ALA A 138 -2.74 -11.80 2.28
N SER A 139 -3.55 -12.18 1.30
CA SER A 139 -4.84 -11.59 0.93
C SER A 139 -4.90 -10.06 1.04
N PRO A 140 -4.01 -9.32 0.33
CA PRO A 140 -3.97 -7.86 0.42
C PRO A 140 -5.32 -7.23 0.10
N ALA A 141 -5.74 -6.28 0.93
CA ALA A 141 -7.04 -5.62 0.85
C ALA A 141 -7.11 -4.57 -0.28
N PHE A 142 -6.64 -4.91 -1.48
CA PHE A 142 -6.65 -3.99 -2.64
C PHE A 142 -8.05 -3.56 -3.05
N LYS A 143 -9.05 -4.39 -2.84
CA LYS A 143 -10.46 -4.02 -3.04
C LYS A 143 -11.36 -4.75 -2.05
N VAL A 144 -11.84 -4.01 -1.07
CA VAL A 144 -12.79 -4.53 -0.08
C VAL A 144 -14.16 -4.72 -0.72
N LYS A 145 -14.84 -5.82 -0.39
CA LYS A 145 -16.22 -6.10 -0.82
C LYS A 145 -17.17 -5.20 -0.04
N LEU A 146 -17.70 -4.17 -0.67
CA LEU A 146 -18.74 -3.33 -0.10
C LEU A 146 -20.11 -3.88 -0.52
N TYR A 147 -20.85 -4.42 0.44
CA TYR A 147 -22.18 -5.00 0.18
C TYR A 147 -23.30 -3.96 0.08
N VAL A 148 -22.95 -2.66 0.21
CA VAL A 148 -23.88 -1.52 0.06
C VAL A 148 -23.57 -0.82 -1.26
N PRO A 149 -24.54 -0.75 -2.20
CA PRO A 149 -24.37 -0.01 -3.45
C PRO A 149 -24.01 1.47 -3.18
N LEU A 150 -23.14 2.02 -4.02
CA LEU A 150 -22.70 3.43 -3.95
C LEU A 150 -22.08 3.86 -2.60
N ALA A 151 -21.69 2.90 -1.74
CA ALA A 151 -21.11 3.22 -0.44
C ALA A 151 -19.88 4.14 -0.56
N ARG A 152 -18.94 3.85 -1.50
CA ARG A 152 -17.71 4.64 -1.66
C ARG A 152 -17.99 6.10 -2.05
N PRO A 153 -18.76 6.44 -3.10
CA PRO A 153 -19.07 7.82 -3.42
C PRO A 153 -19.91 8.50 -2.34
N GLY A 154 -20.82 7.79 -1.69
CA GLY A 154 -21.60 8.32 -0.56
C GLY A 154 -20.71 8.69 0.62
N LEU A 155 -19.78 7.83 1.04
CA LEU A 155 -18.81 8.10 2.09
C LEU A 155 -17.89 9.29 1.73
N ALA A 156 -17.43 9.38 0.48
CA ALA A 156 -16.60 10.47 0.01
C ALA A 156 -17.34 11.82 0.06
N LEU A 157 -18.60 11.86 -0.39
CA LEU A 157 -19.44 13.05 -0.31
C LEU A 157 -19.69 13.46 1.15
N TRP A 158 -20.05 12.49 2.00
CA TRP A 158 -20.31 12.76 3.41
C TRP A 158 -19.07 13.23 4.17
N HIS A 159 -17.91 12.64 3.85
CA HIS A 159 -16.62 13.09 4.39
C HIS A 159 -16.30 14.54 3.98
N ARG A 160 -16.58 14.90 2.72
CA ARG A 160 -16.38 16.28 2.23
C ARG A 160 -17.28 17.30 2.96
N LEU A 161 -18.50 16.90 3.33
CA LEU A 161 -19.48 17.80 3.95
C LEU A 161 -19.31 17.90 5.47
N ARG A 162 -19.00 16.81 6.16
CA ARG A 162 -18.93 16.74 7.63
C ARG A 162 -17.52 16.56 8.20
N GLY A 163 -16.50 16.37 7.38
CA GLY A 163 -15.17 16.08 7.86
C GLY A 163 -14.99 14.64 8.32
N LEU A 164 -14.11 14.42 9.28
CA LEU A 164 -13.78 13.10 9.81
C LEU A 164 -14.93 12.47 10.59
N PHE A 165 -15.26 11.23 10.27
CA PHE A 165 -16.16 10.38 11.06
C PHE A 165 -15.71 8.92 10.99
N PHE A 166 -16.31 8.08 11.81
CA PHE A 166 -15.98 6.66 11.92
C PHE A 166 -17.17 5.81 11.47
N ILE A 167 -16.84 4.69 10.83
CA ILE A 167 -17.81 3.65 10.50
C ILE A 167 -17.42 2.36 11.22
N ASN A 168 -18.40 1.56 11.57
CA ASN A 168 -18.14 0.23 12.12
C ASN A 168 -17.99 -0.79 10.99
N SER A 169 -16.95 -1.59 11.09
CA SER A 169 -16.71 -2.69 10.16
C SER A 169 -17.81 -3.75 10.26
N TYR A 170 -18.27 -4.25 9.12
CA TYR A 170 -19.19 -5.39 9.05
C TYR A 170 -18.48 -6.73 9.24
N VAL A 171 -17.14 -6.74 9.27
CA VAL A 171 -16.33 -7.96 9.35
C VAL A 171 -16.57 -8.66 10.69
N LYS A 172 -17.07 -9.90 10.63
CA LYS A 172 -17.30 -10.78 11.79
C LYS A 172 -16.31 -11.93 11.75
N GLY A 173 -15.92 -12.47 12.91
CA GLY A 173 -14.97 -13.57 13.02
C GLY A 173 -15.28 -14.75 12.10
N ARG A 174 -16.55 -15.12 11.96
CA ARG A 174 -17.01 -16.23 11.10
C ARG A 174 -16.75 -16.06 9.59
N TYR A 175 -16.44 -14.84 9.13
CA TYR A 175 -16.09 -14.55 7.74
C TYR A 175 -14.58 -14.51 7.51
N LEU A 176 -13.81 -14.75 8.57
CA LEU A 176 -12.37 -14.62 8.56
C LEU A 176 -11.66 -15.97 8.48
N THR A 177 -12.18 -16.98 9.19
CA THR A 177 -11.55 -18.29 9.28
C THR A 177 -12.57 -19.37 9.69
N HIS A 178 -12.27 -20.63 9.37
CA HIS A 178 -12.98 -21.81 9.85
C HIS A 178 -12.57 -22.19 11.28
N ASP A 179 -11.40 -21.75 11.74
CA ASP A 179 -10.91 -22.01 13.10
C ASP A 179 -11.83 -21.36 14.15
N ARG A 180 -12.63 -22.20 14.82
CA ARG A 180 -13.63 -21.77 15.82
C ARG A 180 -12.98 -21.06 17.02
N GLN A 181 -11.79 -21.48 17.43
CA GLN A 181 -11.08 -20.84 18.54
C GLN A 181 -10.64 -19.42 18.17
N ARG A 182 -10.13 -19.23 16.95
CA ARG A 182 -9.78 -17.90 16.42
C ARG A 182 -11.01 -17.02 16.24
N VAL A 183 -12.13 -17.59 15.79
CA VAL A 183 -13.42 -16.86 15.72
C VAL A 183 -13.85 -16.38 17.09
N ALA A 184 -13.85 -17.26 18.09
CA ALA A 184 -14.22 -16.91 19.47
C ALA A 184 -13.26 -15.87 20.06
N SER A 185 -11.95 -16.06 19.88
CA SER A 185 -10.92 -15.11 20.29
C SER A 185 -11.12 -13.73 19.64
N PHE A 186 -11.35 -13.66 18.32
CA PHE A 186 -11.59 -12.39 17.63
C PHE A 186 -12.82 -11.64 18.17
N ASN A 187 -13.88 -12.37 18.52
CA ASN A 187 -15.11 -11.74 18.98
C ASN A 187 -15.01 -11.20 20.42
N ASN A 188 -14.17 -11.80 21.24
CA ASN A 188 -14.03 -11.52 22.68
C ASN A 188 -12.78 -10.70 23.04
N ASP A 189 -11.88 -10.46 22.09
CA ASP A 189 -10.65 -9.73 22.34
C ASP A 189 -10.92 -8.22 22.44
N PRO A 190 -10.65 -7.60 23.60
CA PRO A 190 -10.93 -6.18 23.83
C PRO A 190 -10.02 -5.26 23.01
N LEU A 191 -8.90 -5.77 22.47
CA LEU A 191 -7.97 -5.01 21.63
C LEU A 191 -8.40 -4.97 20.16
N ILE A 192 -9.40 -5.74 19.76
CA ILE A 192 -9.97 -5.69 18.41
C ILE A 192 -10.69 -4.37 18.19
N THR A 193 -10.27 -3.64 17.17
CA THR A 193 -10.82 -2.35 16.79
C THR A 193 -11.84 -2.51 15.67
N ARG A 194 -13.12 -2.20 15.92
CA ARG A 194 -14.19 -2.30 14.90
C ARG A 194 -14.40 -0.98 14.15
N ALA A 195 -14.03 0.13 14.75
CA ALA A 195 -14.13 1.44 14.14
C ALA A 195 -13.07 1.59 13.02
N ILE A 196 -13.47 2.25 11.94
CA ILE A 196 -12.59 2.64 10.83
C ILE A 196 -12.83 4.12 10.57
N ALA A 197 -11.79 4.92 10.62
CA ALA A 197 -11.85 6.31 10.20
C ALA A 197 -12.07 6.39 8.67
N VAL A 198 -13.03 7.21 8.23
CA VAL A 198 -13.44 7.26 6.82
C VAL A 198 -12.31 7.73 5.89
N ASN A 199 -11.43 8.62 6.35
CA ASN A 199 -10.26 9.05 5.59
C ASN A 199 -9.36 7.84 5.23
N ILE A 200 -9.08 6.95 6.19
CA ILE A 200 -8.25 5.76 5.97
C ILE A 200 -8.92 4.81 4.96
N LEU A 201 -10.24 4.59 5.07
CA LEU A 201 -10.93 3.73 4.11
C LEU A 201 -10.89 4.30 2.69
N LEU A 202 -11.11 5.60 2.52
CA LEU A 202 -11.08 6.26 1.22
C LEU A 202 -9.65 6.29 0.63
N ASP A 203 -8.64 6.56 1.47
CA ASP A 203 -7.23 6.54 1.07
C ASP A 203 -6.79 5.12 0.68
N LEU A 204 -7.26 4.10 1.39
CA LEU A 204 -6.98 2.70 1.06
C LEU A 204 -7.43 2.36 -0.37
N TYR A 205 -8.62 2.78 -0.79
CA TYR A 205 -9.09 2.55 -2.17
C TYR A 205 -8.24 3.26 -3.21
N LYS A 206 -7.95 4.56 -3.00
CA LYS A 206 -7.14 5.35 -3.93
C LYS A 206 -5.73 4.77 -4.06
N THR A 207 -5.12 4.44 -2.93
CA THR A 207 -3.77 3.88 -2.88
C THR A 207 -3.72 2.51 -3.53
N SER A 208 -4.69 1.64 -3.25
CA SER A 208 -4.76 0.31 -3.87
C SER A 208 -4.87 0.38 -5.39
N GLU A 209 -5.73 1.26 -5.92
CA GLU A 209 -5.87 1.46 -7.37
C GLU A 209 -4.56 1.94 -8.01
N ARG A 210 -3.82 2.83 -7.32
CA ARG A 210 -2.49 3.30 -7.75
C ARG A 210 -1.48 2.17 -7.75
N ILE A 211 -1.34 1.46 -6.64
CA ILE A 211 -0.33 0.39 -6.47
C ILE A 211 -0.57 -0.76 -7.45
N ILE A 212 -1.81 -1.18 -7.69
CA ILE A 212 -2.11 -2.21 -8.70
C ILE A 212 -1.69 -1.75 -10.10
N ARG A 213 -2.04 -0.51 -10.46
CA ARG A 213 -1.71 0.04 -11.77
C ARG A 213 -0.22 0.12 -12.01
N ASP A 214 0.53 0.47 -10.97
CA ASP A 214 1.98 0.73 -11.01
C ASP A 214 2.82 -0.36 -10.33
N ALA A 215 2.28 -1.56 -10.17
CA ALA A 215 2.96 -2.69 -9.53
C ALA A 215 4.29 -3.07 -10.22
N ALA A 216 4.49 -2.67 -11.46
CA ALA A 216 5.74 -2.89 -12.20
C ALA A 216 6.96 -2.18 -11.56
N ALA A 217 6.75 -1.15 -10.75
CA ALA A 217 7.82 -0.52 -9.98
C ALA A 217 8.35 -1.40 -8.83
N ILE A 218 7.61 -2.45 -8.45
CA ILE A 218 8.02 -3.38 -7.38
C ILE A 218 8.85 -4.50 -7.99
N THR A 219 10.13 -4.52 -7.65
CA THR A 219 11.14 -5.46 -8.17
C THR A 219 11.66 -6.43 -7.11
N LEU A 220 11.28 -6.26 -5.85
CA LEU A 220 11.67 -7.15 -4.76
C LEU A 220 11.07 -8.55 -4.91
N PRO A 221 11.79 -9.61 -4.46
CA PRO A 221 11.21 -10.95 -4.36
C PRO A 221 9.89 -10.93 -3.59
N THR A 222 8.82 -11.40 -4.21
CA THR A 222 7.47 -11.27 -3.65
C THR A 222 6.68 -12.55 -3.77
N GLN A 223 6.16 -13.04 -2.64
CA GLN A 223 5.17 -14.12 -2.61
C GLN A 223 3.79 -13.55 -2.28
N LEU A 224 2.78 -13.99 -3.02
CA LEU A 224 1.39 -13.63 -2.82
C LEU A 224 0.57 -14.87 -2.46
N LEU A 225 -0.07 -14.86 -1.28
CA LEU A 225 -0.99 -15.88 -0.82
C LEU A 225 -2.41 -15.34 -0.92
N ILE A 226 -3.28 -15.97 -1.70
CA ILE A 226 -4.65 -15.52 -1.94
C ILE A 226 -5.64 -16.54 -1.41
N SER A 227 -6.50 -16.12 -0.51
CA SER A 227 -7.63 -16.91 -0.03
C SER A 227 -8.66 -17.10 -1.13
N GLY A 228 -9.04 -18.37 -1.38
CA GLY A 228 -9.93 -18.76 -2.47
C GLY A 228 -11.38 -18.33 -2.24
N ASP A 229 -11.87 -18.42 -1.00
CA ASP A 229 -13.25 -18.15 -0.60
C ASP A 229 -13.37 -16.94 0.34
N ASP A 230 -12.61 -15.90 0.03
CA ASP A 230 -12.54 -14.67 0.81
C ASP A 230 -13.85 -13.86 0.77
N TYR A 231 -14.48 -13.63 1.92
CA TYR A 231 -15.70 -12.82 2.07
C TYR A 231 -15.42 -11.32 2.23
N VAL A 232 -14.18 -10.91 2.43
CA VAL A 232 -13.82 -9.52 2.78
C VAL A 232 -13.25 -8.77 1.59
N VAL A 233 -12.39 -9.42 0.79
CA VAL A 233 -11.73 -8.76 -0.34
C VAL A 233 -11.96 -9.48 -1.67
N HIS A 234 -11.85 -8.72 -2.75
CA HIS A 234 -11.92 -9.28 -4.10
C HIS A 234 -10.59 -9.93 -4.48
N ARG A 235 -10.65 -11.09 -5.12
CA ARG A 235 -9.49 -11.85 -5.59
C ARG A 235 -8.82 -11.21 -6.82
N GLN A 236 -9.61 -10.76 -7.81
CA GLN A 236 -9.08 -10.30 -9.09
C GLN A 236 -8.04 -9.17 -8.96
N PRO A 237 -8.23 -8.11 -8.14
CA PRO A 237 -7.22 -7.06 -7.95
C PRO A 237 -5.87 -7.57 -7.43
N GLN A 238 -5.87 -8.67 -6.65
CA GLN A 238 -4.64 -9.30 -6.15
C GLN A 238 -3.91 -10.03 -7.29
N ILE A 239 -4.65 -10.69 -8.18
CA ILE A 239 -4.11 -11.34 -9.38
C ILE A 239 -3.55 -10.29 -10.34
N ASP A 240 -4.28 -9.19 -10.57
CA ASP A 240 -3.85 -8.08 -11.43
C ASP A 240 -2.54 -7.45 -10.91
N PHE A 241 -2.43 -7.24 -9.61
CA PHE A 241 -1.20 -6.79 -8.96
C PHE A 241 -0.04 -7.76 -9.22
N TYR A 242 -0.23 -9.05 -8.96
CA TYR A 242 0.79 -10.06 -9.18
C TYR A 242 1.26 -10.13 -10.64
N GLN A 243 0.35 -10.08 -11.59
CA GLN A 243 0.69 -10.14 -13.01
C GLN A 243 1.59 -8.97 -13.43
N ARG A 244 1.36 -7.80 -12.84
CA ARG A 244 2.11 -6.57 -13.14
C ARG A 244 3.45 -6.45 -12.42
N LEU A 245 3.66 -7.20 -11.33
CA LEU A 245 4.94 -7.20 -10.61
C LEU A 245 6.10 -7.56 -11.54
N ARG A 246 7.20 -6.83 -11.41
CA ARG A 246 8.44 -7.09 -12.15
C ARG A 246 9.54 -7.76 -11.33
N SER A 247 9.18 -8.28 -10.19
CA SER A 247 10.09 -9.09 -9.39
C SER A 247 10.64 -10.27 -10.20
N PRO A 248 11.97 -10.50 -10.21
CA PRO A 248 12.58 -11.66 -10.85
C PRO A 248 12.20 -12.97 -10.13
N LEU A 249 11.84 -12.89 -8.86
CA LEU A 249 11.34 -14.02 -8.06
C LEU A 249 9.98 -13.66 -7.50
N LYS A 250 8.92 -14.09 -8.17
CA LYS A 250 7.55 -13.91 -7.69
C LYS A 250 6.75 -15.20 -7.70
N GLU A 251 5.95 -15.39 -6.67
CA GLU A 251 5.06 -16.54 -6.52
C GLU A 251 3.65 -16.13 -6.21
N LEU A 252 2.68 -16.87 -6.73
CA LEU A 252 1.28 -16.73 -6.41
C LEU A 252 0.73 -18.09 -6.01
N HIS A 253 0.14 -18.15 -4.83
CA HIS A 253 -0.56 -19.33 -4.35
C HIS A 253 -2.03 -18.98 -4.07
N LEU A 254 -2.92 -19.58 -4.84
CA LEU A 254 -4.35 -19.57 -4.55
C LEU A 254 -4.64 -20.72 -3.59
N LEU A 255 -5.23 -20.42 -2.45
CA LEU A 255 -5.55 -21.36 -1.37
C LEU A 255 -7.08 -21.63 -1.37
N PRO A 256 -7.55 -22.69 -2.05
CA PRO A 256 -8.97 -23.00 -2.11
C PRO A 256 -9.54 -23.26 -0.71
N GLY A 257 -10.77 -22.83 -0.45
CA GLY A 257 -11.43 -23.01 0.83
C GLY A 257 -11.00 -22.02 1.92
N PHE A 258 -9.93 -21.26 1.73
CA PHE A 258 -9.48 -20.28 2.72
C PHE A 258 -10.35 -19.04 2.77
N TYR A 259 -10.72 -18.60 3.97
CA TYR A 259 -11.35 -17.31 4.21
C TYR A 259 -10.28 -16.21 4.40
N HIS A 260 -10.70 -15.00 4.74
CA HIS A 260 -9.84 -13.81 4.73
C HIS A 260 -8.63 -13.85 5.69
N ASP A 261 -8.71 -14.56 6.81
CA ASP A 261 -7.57 -14.76 7.73
C ASP A 261 -6.63 -15.87 7.20
N THR A 262 -6.03 -15.62 6.04
CA THR A 262 -5.18 -16.58 5.31
C THR A 262 -4.15 -17.26 6.20
N LEU A 263 -3.51 -16.49 7.09
CA LEU A 263 -2.46 -16.98 7.99
C LEU A 263 -3.00 -17.53 9.31
N GLY A 264 -4.29 -17.34 9.58
CA GLY A 264 -4.98 -17.87 10.76
C GLY A 264 -6.09 -18.86 10.41
N GLU A 265 -6.08 -19.43 9.21
CA GLU A 265 -7.04 -20.45 8.80
C GLU A 265 -6.85 -21.77 9.53
N GLU A 266 -7.88 -22.62 9.58
CA GLU A 266 -7.79 -23.95 10.18
C GLU A 266 -6.72 -24.78 9.48
N ASN A 267 -6.70 -24.78 8.15
CA ASN A 267 -5.75 -25.52 7.31
C ASN A 267 -4.49 -24.69 6.94
N ARG A 268 -4.12 -23.70 7.75
CA ARG A 268 -3.02 -22.77 7.49
C ARG A 268 -1.66 -23.40 7.28
N ALA A 269 -1.47 -24.64 7.67
CA ALA A 269 -0.22 -25.37 7.43
C ALA A 269 0.21 -25.33 5.95
N GLN A 270 -0.74 -25.34 5.00
CA GLN A 270 -0.45 -25.19 3.58
C GLN A 270 0.17 -23.82 3.26
N ALA A 271 -0.33 -22.75 3.87
CA ALA A 271 0.22 -21.40 3.68
C ALA A 271 1.62 -21.29 4.29
N PHE A 272 1.82 -21.88 5.48
CA PHE A 272 3.11 -21.90 6.17
C PHE A 272 4.18 -22.66 5.39
N GLU A 273 3.87 -23.82 4.84
CA GLU A 273 4.79 -24.58 3.97
C GLU A 273 5.27 -23.73 2.78
N LYS A 274 4.36 -23.00 2.13
CA LYS A 274 4.72 -22.09 1.01
C LYS A 274 5.60 -20.94 1.48
N MET A 275 5.27 -20.32 2.61
CA MET A 275 6.08 -19.24 3.19
C MET A 275 7.48 -19.73 3.58
N GLN A 276 7.59 -20.86 4.30
CA GLN A 276 8.87 -21.42 4.71
C GLN A 276 9.76 -21.73 3.51
N SER A 277 9.20 -22.37 2.48
CA SER A 277 9.92 -22.66 1.23
C SER A 277 10.44 -21.39 0.57
N PHE A 278 9.58 -20.38 0.43
CA PHE A 278 9.96 -19.10 -0.19
C PHE A 278 11.04 -18.38 0.63
N ILE A 279 10.84 -18.22 1.93
CA ILE A 279 11.80 -17.55 2.83
C ILE A 279 13.14 -18.27 2.84
N SER A 280 13.15 -19.61 2.89
CA SER A 280 14.38 -20.39 2.84
C SER A 280 15.16 -20.15 1.55
N ARG A 281 14.47 -20.05 0.41
CA ARG A 281 15.12 -19.72 -0.88
C ARG A 281 15.66 -18.29 -0.91
N LEU A 282 14.98 -17.34 -0.28
CA LEU A 282 15.47 -15.97 -0.17
C LEU A 282 16.81 -15.92 0.56
N TYR A 283 16.94 -16.65 1.67
CA TYR A 283 18.18 -16.67 2.45
C TYR A 283 19.29 -17.56 1.84
N ALA A 284 18.93 -18.58 1.06
CA ALA A 284 19.90 -19.42 0.35
C ALA A 284 20.57 -18.67 -0.83
N ASN A 285 19.89 -17.70 -1.41
CA ASN A 285 20.39 -16.94 -2.56
C ASN A 285 20.94 -15.57 -2.11
N LYS A 286 22.07 -15.14 -2.71
CA LYS A 286 22.53 -13.76 -2.52
C LYS A 286 21.48 -12.80 -3.05
N SER A 287 21.27 -11.68 -2.34
CA SER A 287 20.40 -10.60 -2.81
C SER A 287 20.82 -10.18 -4.22
N GLN A 288 19.96 -10.36 -5.20
CA GLN A 288 20.18 -9.86 -6.55
C GLN A 288 19.93 -8.34 -6.55
N LYS A 289 20.94 -7.57 -6.92
CA LYS A 289 20.74 -6.15 -7.23
C LYS A 289 19.93 -6.08 -8.53
N PHE A 290 18.82 -5.34 -8.48
CA PHE A 290 18.01 -5.13 -9.67
C PHE A 290 18.73 -4.18 -10.64
N ASP A 291 18.70 -4.51 -11.93
CA ASP A 291 19.22 -3.65 -12.98
C ASP A 291 18.17 -2.65 -13.46
N TYR A 292 18.34 -1.39 -13.10
CA TYR A 292 17.43 -0.30 -13.46
C TYR A 292 17.68 0.30 -14.85
N GLN A 293 18.65 -0.22 -15.64
CA GLN A 293 19.02 0.36 -16.93
C GLN A 293 17.87 0.43 -17.95
N HIS A 294 16.82 -0.36 -17.74
CA HIS A 294 15.68 -0.44 -18.66
C HIS A 294 14.33 -0.15 -17.99
N GLU A 295 14.33 0.52 -16.86
CA GLU A 295 13.09 0.87 -16.11
C GLU A 295 12.19 1.84 -16.88
N ASP A 296 12.76 2.67 -17.74
CA ASP A 296 12.02 3.54 -18.68
C ASP A 296 11.11 2.76 -19.64
N ARG A 297 11.37 1.46 -19.85
CA ARG A 297 10.61 0.59 -20.77
C ARG A 297 9.34 0.00 -20.15
N THR A 298 9.05 0.33 -18.90
CA THR A 298 7.99 -0.31 -18.12
C THR A 298 7.23 0.69 -17.24
N GLY A 299 6.06 0.24 -16.75
CA GLY A 299 5.17 1.08 -15.96
C GLY A 299 4.17 1.88 -16.80
N PRO A 300 3.27 2.63 -16.14
CA PRO A 300 2.16 3.33 -16.80
C PRO A 300 2.60 4.34 -17.87
N SER A 301 3.73 5.01 -17.66
CA SER A 301 4.29 5.97 -18.62
C SER A 301 4.78 5.28 -19.90
N ALA A 302 5.50 4.17 -19.76
CA ALA A 302 5.97 3.37 -20.89
C ALA A 302 4.81 2.74 -21.66
N ASP A 303 3.79 2.23 -20.96
CA ASP A 303 2.59 1.67 -21.57
C ASP A 303 1.82 2.74 -22.35
N ARG A 304 1.69 3.94 -21.78
CA ARG A 304 1.06 5.08 -22.46
C ARG A 304 1.87 5.51 -23.68
N TRP A 305 3.18 5.57 -23.56
CA TRP A 305 4.06 5.91 -24.68
C TRP A 305 3.92 4.89 -25.82
N ARG A 306 3.95 3.59 -25.54
CA ARG A 306 3.76 2.53 -26.54
C ARG A 306 2.39 2.66 -27.23
N LEU A 307 1.33 2.92 -26.47
CA LEU A 307 -0.01 3.13 -27.00
C LEU A 307 -0.04 4.32 -27.97
N LEU A 308 0.63 5.42 -27.64
CA LEU A 308 0.66 6.63 -28.45
C LEU A 308 1.58 6.54 -29.66
N SER A 309 2.69 5.78 -29.57
CA SER A 309 3.67 5.58 -30.64
C SER A 309 3.30 4.48 -31.63
N GLY A 310 2.40 3.57 -31.25
CA GLY A 310 2.00 2.39 -32.04
C GLY A 310 1.04 2.66 -33.20
N GLY A 311 0.72 3.91 -33.54
CA GLY A 311 -0.20 4.27 -34.64
C GLY A 311 -1.49 4.94 -34.17
N PRO A 312 -2.52 5.07 -35.02
CA PRO A 312 -3.75 5.75 -34.67
C PRO A 312 -4.45 5.05 -33.50
N VAL A 313 -4.52 5.72 -32.36
CA VAL A 313 -5.24 5.23 -31.17
C VAL A 313 -6.72 5.17 -31.49
N PRO A 314 -7.42 4.05 -31.21
CA PRO A 314 -8.86 3.99 -31.37
C PRO A 314 -9.54 5.14 -30.62
N LEU A 315 -10.62 5.70 -31.20
CA LEU A 315 -11.40 6.77 -30.59
C LEU A 315 -11.92 6.35 -29.23
N SER A 316 -11.26 6.77 -28.16
CA SER A 316 -11.70 6.60 -26.79
C SER A 316 -12.39 7.88 -26.28
N PRO A 317 -13.27 7.81 -25.26
CA PRO A 317 -13.81 9.00 -24.61
C PRO A 317 -12.73 9.98 -24.15
N VAL A 318 -11.58 9.46 -23.73
CA VAL A 318 -10.41 10.25 -23.30
C VAL A 318 -9.78 10.98 -24.49
N ASP A 319 -9.62 10.33 -25.65
CA ASP A 319 -9.08 10.97 -26.85
C ASP A 319 -10.01 12.03 -27.41
N LEU A 320 -11.31 11.81 -27.34
CA LEU A 320 -12.32 12.82 -27.68
C LEU A 320 -12.22 14.03 -26.76
N ALA A 321 -12.07 13.81 -25.45
CA ALA A 321 -11.87 14.89 -24.47
C ALA A 321 -10.59 15.68 -24.74
N TYR A 322 -9.47 15.00 -25.05
CA TYR A 322 -8.21 15.67 -25.42
C TYR A 322 -8.30 16.44 -26.72
N ARG A 323 -9.00 15.91 -27.74
CA ARG A 323 -9.24 16.62 -29.02
C ARG A 323 -10.09 17.87 -28.79
N PHE A 324 -11.13 17.75 -27.96
CA PHE A 324 -11.97 18.88 -27.59
C PHE A 324 -11.17 19.93 -26.80
N MET A 325 -10.42 19.50 -25.78
CA MET A 325 -9.59 20.39 -24.97
C MET A 325 -8.54 21.10 -25.84
N ARG A 326 -7.90 20.42 -26.77
CA ARG A 326 -6.92 21.02 -27.69
C ARG A 326 -7.56 22.05 -28.61
N LYS A 327 -8.80 21.82 -29.11
CA LYS A 327 -9.56 22.80 -29.87
C LYS A 327 -9.96 24.00 -29.00
N ALA A 328 -10.43 23.77 -27.79
CA ALA A 328 -10.77 24.82 -26.83
C ALA A 328 -9.53 25.68 -26.47
N MET A 329 -8.37 25.04 -26.22
CA MET A 329 -7.12 25.77 -25.97
C MET A 329 -6.71 26.65 -27.17
N LYS A 330 -6.86 26.16 -28.40
CA LYS A 330 -6.60 26.99 -29.60
C LYS A 330 -7.58 28.17 -29.74
N LEU A 331 -8.85 27.97 -29.44
CA LEU A 331 -9.89 28.98 -29.56
C LEU A 331 -9.75 30.06 -28.46
N PHE A 332 -9.47 29.64 -27.23
CA PHE A 332 -9.42 30.54 -26.08
C PHE A 332 -7.99 31.01 -25.75
N GLY A 333 -6.97 30.33 -26.27
CA GLY A 333 -5.56 30.66 -26.04
C GLY A 333 -5.16 32.05 -26.52
N ALA A 334 -5.80 32.58 -27.54
CA ALA A 334 -5.54 33.92 -28.03
C ALA A 334 -5.82 35.03 -26.99
N HIS A 335 -6.69 34.78 -26.01
CA HIS A 335 -7.05 35.73 -24.96
C HIS A 335 -6.30 35.52 -23.65
N SER A 336 -5.71 34.35 -23.44
CA SER A 336 -4.94 33.98 -22.25
C SER A 336 -3.45 34.11 -22.51
N ALA A 337 -2.75 34.92 -21.74
CA ALA A 337 -1.30 35.09 -21.86
C ALA A 337 -0.54 33.79 -21.57
N GLY A 338 -0.94 33.04 -20.54
CA GLY A 338 -0.32 31.77 -20.17
C GLY A 338 -0.50 30.68 -21.22
N LEU A 339 -1.73 30.50 -21.75
CA LEU A 339 -1.97 29.53 -22.82
C LEU A 339 -1.27 29.92 -24.12
N HIS A 340 -1.30 31.20 -24.50
CA HIS A 340 -0.61 31.68 -25.70
C HIS A 340 0.90 31.42 -25.60
N LEU A 341 1.50 31.77 -24.49
CA LEU A 341 2.92 31.54 -24.22
C LEU A 341 3.26 30.03 -24.26
N GLY A 342 2.52 29.21 -23.54
CA GLY A 342 2.73 27.77 -23.51
C GLY A 342 2.56 27.10 -24.87
N MET A 343 1.61 27.57 -25.70
CA MET A 343 1.42 27.05 -27.07
C MET A 343 2.49 27.47 -28.03
N SER A 344 3.11 28.63 -27.83
CA SER A 344 4.14 29.18 -28.72
C SER A 344 5.56 28.71 -28.36
N THR A 345 5.87 28.54 -27.09
CA THR A 345 7.22 28.23 -26.60
C THR A 345 7.36 26.82 -26.00
N GLY A 346 6.24 26.14 -25.74
CA GLY A 346 6.15 24.91 -24.95
C GLY A 346 5.72 25.20 -23.52
N PHE A 347 4.86 24.34 -22.95
CA PHE A 347 4.35 24.52 -21.59
C PHE A 347 5.43 24.29 -20.51
N ASP A 348 6.50 23.61 -20.85
CA ASP A 348 7.68 23.31 -20.04
C ASP A 348 8.88 24.23 -20.37
N SER A 349 8.68 25.26 -21.20
CA SER A 349 9.73 26.23 -21.51
C SER A 349 10.05 27.14 -20.32
N GLY A 350 11.28 27.67 -20.27
CA GLY A 350 11.65 28.66 -19.26
C GLY A 350 10.70 29.84 -19.20
N SER A 351 10.27 30.37 -20.35
CA SER A 351 9.31 31.48 -20.42
C SER A 351 7.94 31.12 -19.81
N SER A 352 7.46 29.89 -20.05
CA SER A 352 6.20 29.41 -19.44
C SER A 352 6.34 29.25 -17.93
N LEU A 353 7.48 28.76 -17.46
CA LEU A 353 7.78 28.62 -16.03
C LEU A 353 7.89 30.00 -15.37
N ASP A 354 8.58 30.96 -15.99
CA ASP A 354 8.67 32.35 -15.49
C ASP A 354 7.28 32.98 -15.33
N TYR A 355 6.38 32.75 -16.28
CA TYR A 355 4.99 33.18 -16.17
C TYR A 355 4.24 32.55 -15.01
N VAL A 356 4.45 31.26 -14.79
CA VAL A 356 3.87 30.53 -13.64
C VAL A 356 4.41 31.07 -12.32
N TYR A 357 5.71 31.32 -12.22
CA TYR A 357 6.34 31.87 -11.01
C TYR A 357 5.87 33.30 -10.70
N GLN A 358 5.58 34.12 -11.70
CA GLN A 358 4.99 35.43 -11.49
C GLN A 358 3.58 35.34 -10.89
N ASN A 359 2.87 34.26 -11.14
CA ASN A 359 1.54 33.94 -10.61
C ASN A 359 0.53 35.09 -10.77
N GLN A 360 0.61 35.81 -11.88
CA GLN A 360 -0.25 36.98 -12.18
C GLN A 360 -0.99 36.78 -13.51
N PRO A 361 -2.33 36.73 -13.50
CA PRO A 361 -3.13 36.64 -14.73
C PRO A 361 -2.95 37.87 -15.61
N GLN A 362 -2.41 37.72 -16.83
CA GLN A 362 -2.08 38.82 -17.76
C GLN A 362 -2.88 38.75 -19.08
N GLY A 363 -3.97 37.99 -19.11
CA GLY A 363 -4.82 37.87 -20.30
C GLY A 363 -5.33 39.23 -20.83
N SER A 364 -5.51 39.31 -22.14
CA SER A 364 -5.83 40.53 -22.87
C SER A 364 -7.18 41.18 -22.50
N ASN A 365 -8.08 40.46 -21.88
CA ASN A 365 -9.39 40.91 -21.42
C ASN A 365 -9.82 40.17 -20.13
N VAL A 366 -10.99 40.49 -19.59
CA VAL A 366 -11.52 39.86 -18.35
C VAL A 366 -11.62 38.34 -18.50
N PHE A 367 -12.05 37.85 -19.65
CA PHE A 367 -12.17 36.43 -19.94
C PHE A 367 -10.78 35.76 -20.03
N GLY A 368 -9.82 36.37 -20.70
CA GLY A 368 -8.44 35.88 -20.79
C GLY A 368 -7.78 35.82 -19.43
N ARG A 369 -7.97 36.83 -18.57
CA ARG A 369 -7.49 36.81 -17.18
C ARG A 369 -8.15 35.71 -16.33
N PHE A 370 -9.42 35.42 -16.57
CA PHE A 370 -10.11 34.30 -15.91
C PHE A 370 -9.51 32.94 -16.33
N ILE A 371 -9.22 32.77 -17.62
CA ILE A 371 -8.55 31.57 -18.14
C ILE A 371 -7.14 31.43 -17.55
N ASP A 372 -6.37 32.54 -17.50
CA ASP A 372 -5.05 32.55 -16.87
C ASP A 372 -5.11 32.13 -15.40
N LYS A 373 -6.12 32.58 -14.66
CA LYS A 373 -6.34 32.18 -13.27
C LYS A 373 -6.59 30.66 -13.15
N ILE A 374 -7.36 30.07 -14.08
CA ILE A 374 -7.56 28.62 -14.13
C ILE A 374 -6.24 27.90 -14.48
N TYR A 375 -5.51 28.40 -15.45
CA TYR A 375 -4.22 27.87 -15.88
C TYR A 375 -3.19 27.86 -14.74
N LEU A 376 -2.96 28.98 -14.08
CA LEU A 376 -2.03 29.14 -12.95
C LEU A 376 -2.43 28.30 -11.72
N ASN A 377 -3.73 28.05 -11.52
CA ASN A 377 -4.25 27.20 -10.45
C ASN A 377 -4.39 25.73 -10.84
N SER A 378 -3.94 25.33 -12.03
CA SER A 378 -3.99 23.91 -12.43
C SER A 378 -3.09 23.03 -11.54
N VAL A 379 -3.50 21.77 -11.38
CA VAL A 379 -2.78 20.81 -10.51
C VAL A 379 -1.32 20.63 -10.94
N GLY A 380 -1.03 20.75 -12.24
CA GLY A 380 0.32 20.65 -12.79
C GLY A 380 1.29 21.75 -12.30
N TRP A 381 0.77 22.92 -11.94
CA TRP A 381 1.59 24.06 -11.53
C TRP A 381 1.62 24.30 -10.01
N ARG A 382 0.72 23.67 -9.25
CA ARG A 382 0.66 23.84 -7.80
C ARG A 382 1.81 23.18 -7.04
N GLY A 383 2.57 22.34 -7.70
CA GLY A 383 3.72 21.63 -7.12
C GLY A 383 5.08 22.30 -7.39
N ILE A 384 5.07 23.38 -8.16
CA ILE A 384 6.24 24.21 -8.46
C ILE A 384 6.15 25.49 -7.61
#